data_78661b454654fb575c48eaf9b3498f85
#
_entry.id   78661b454654fb575c48eaf9b3498f85
#
_cell.length_a   1.000
_cell.length_b   1.000
_cell.length_c   1.000
_cell.angle_alpha   90.00
_cell.angle_beta   90.00
_cell.angle_gamma   90.00
#
_symmetry.space_group_name_H-M   'P 1'
#
loop_
_entity.id
_entity.type
_entity.pdbx_description
1 polymer ?
#
loop_
_entity_poly.entity_id
_entity_poly.type
_entity_poly.pdbx_seq_one_letter_code
_entity_poly.pdbx_strand_id
1 'polypeptide(L)'
;PAGSIEAEVVRFADLAALQAAPAGSLAGKIAYVDYQMVAARDGSGYGPGSAVRSKGPSAAIAKGAIGFLMRSAGTDSHRVPHTGITRFDDGLTPIPAAALSVPDAGQLTRLLARGPVRIALELDCGWDGEYTSHNVIGEITGREAPQELVLLGAHLDSWDLGTGAIDDASGIGITMAAGRLLGQLPQ
;
A
#
# COMPACT_ATOMS: atom_id res chain seq x y z
N PRO A 1 8.00 8.27 -10.93
CA PRO A 1 8.81 8.75 -12.03
C PRO A 1 8.35 8.14 -13.35
N ALA A 2 8.30 8.95 -14.39
CA ALA A 2 8.04 8.50 -15.75
C ALA A 2 9.32 7.93 -16.37
N GLY A 3 9.18 6.91 -17.20
CA GLY A 3 10.27 6.31 -17.96
C GLY A 3 10.32 4.80 -17.90
N SER A 4 11.24 4.24 -18.68
CA SER A 4 11.49 2.80 -18.71
C SER A 4 12.87 2.46 -18.17
N ILE A 5 12.97 1.37 -17.43
CA ILE A 5 14.24 0.77 -17.01
C ILE A 5 14.22 -0.71 -17.34
N GLU A 6 15.41 -1.27 -17.65
CA GLU A 6 15.57 -2.71 -17.78
C GLU A 6 16.78 -3.16 -16.96
N ALA A 7 16.57 -4.05 -15.99
CA ALA A 7 17.64 -4.50 -15.11
C ALA A 7 17.42 -5.91 -14.56
N GLU A 8 18.50 -6.49 -14.03
CA GLU A 8 18.45 -7.73 -13.27
C GLU A 8 17.69 -7.56 -11.98
N VAL A 9 16.88 -8.54 -11.62
CA VAL A 9 16.10 -8.58 -10.38
C VAL A 9 16.83 -9.34 -9.29
N VAL A 10 16.94 -8.73 -8.11
CA VAL A 10 17.47 -9.36 -6.90
C VAL A 10 16.34 -9.53 -5.89
N ARG A 11 16.08 -10.79 -5.50
CA ARG A 11 14.99 -11.15 -4.58
C ARG A 11 15.44 -11.10 -3.13
N PHE A 12 14.59 -10.55 -2.28
CA PHE A 12 14.67 -10.59 -0.82
C PHE A 12 13.41 -11.23 -0.25
N ALA A 13 13.55 -12.04 0.81
CA ALA A 13 12.42 -12.70 1.43
C ALA A 13 11.46 -11.73 2.13
N ASP A 14 12.01 -10.65 2.69
CA ASP A 14 11.29 -9.63 3.44
C ASP A 14 12.05 -8.29 3.43
N LEU A 15 11.45 -7.29 4.07
CA LEU A 15 12.04 -5.95 4.19
C LEU A 15 13.34 -5.96 5.01
N ALA A 16 13.42 -6.78 6.05
CA ALA A 16 14.61 -6.86 6.90
C ALA A 16 15.83 -7.38 6.12
N ALA A 17 15.61 -8.39 5.27
CA ALA A 17 16.65 -8.92 4.38
C ALA A 17 17.15 -7.86 3.39
N LEU A 18 16.26 -7.04 2.81
CA LEU A 18 16.65 -5.91 1.96
C LEU A 18 17.47 -4.87 2.75
N GLN A 19 17.00 -4.51 3.93
CA GLN A 19 17.69 -3.52 4.78
C GLN A 19 19.09 -3.98 5.23
N ALA A 20 19.25 -5.28 5.47
CA ALA A 20 20.52 -5.89 5.85
C ALA A 20 21.53 -6.04 4.67
N ALA A 21 21.08 -5.88 3.43
CA ALA A 21 21.95 -5.99 2.26
C ALA A 21 23.08 -4.94 2.31
N PRO A 22 24.29 -5.25 1.83
CA PRO A 22 25.39 -4.29 1.79
C PRO A 22 25.06 -3.04 0.96
N ALA A 23 25.61 -1.90 1.36
CA ALA A 23 25.48 -0.67 0.56
C ALA A 23 26.08 -0.89 -0.84
N GLY A 24 25.39 -0.38 -1.88
CA GLY A 24 25.81 -0.52 -3.26
C GLY A 24 25.61 -1.91 -3.89
N SER A 25 25.16 -2.92 -3.14
CA SER A 25 24.97 -4.28 -3.66
C SER A 25 23.90 -4.39 -4.74
N LEU A 26 23.03 -3.39 -4.84
CA LEU A 26 21.95 -3.31 -5.85
C LEU A 26 22.21 -2.26 -6.93
N ALA A 27 23.47 -1.82 -7.08
CA ALA A 27 23.80 -0.82 -8.10
C ALA A 27 23.34 -1.29 -9.49
N GLY A 28 22.45 -0.49 -10.12
CA GLY A 28 21.89 -0.79 -11.44
C GLY A 28 20.93 -1.98 -11.50
N LYS A 29 20.38 -2.44 -10.36
CA LYS A 29 19.48 -3.59 -10.28
C LYS A 29 18.09 -3.17 -9.79
N ILE A 30 17.11 -4.07 -9.94
CA ILE A 30 15.77 -3.97 -9.37
C ILE A 30 15.73 -4.82 -8.11
N ALA A 31 15.37 -4.19 -6.98
CA ALA A 31 15.09 -4.91 -5.74
C ALA A 31 13.68 -5.52 -5.79
N TYR A 32 13.53 -6.80 -5.50
CA TYR A 32 12.24 -7.45 -5.38
C TYR A 32 12.06 -8.04 -3.97
N VAL A 33 11.08 -7.53 -3.22
CA VAL A 33 10.72 -8.05 -1.90
C VAL A 33 9.53 -8.99 -2.02
N ASP A 34 9.78 -10.28 -1.77
CA ASP A 34 8.82 -11.37 -1.93
C ASP A 34 8.21 -11.77 -0.58
N TYR A 35 7.76 -10.78 0.20
CA TYR A 35 7.11 -11.04 1.48
C TYR A 35 5.73 -11.69 1.26
N GLN A 36 5.54 -12.90 1.78
CA GLN A 36 4.28 -13.61 1.71
C GLN A 36 3.45 -13.30 2.95
N MET A 37 2.36 -12.59 2.76
CA MET A 37 1.43 -12.27 3.83
C MET A 37 0.70 -13.54 4.30
N VAL A 38 0.58 -13.69 5.60
CA VAL A 38 -0.16 -14.80 6.23
C VAL A 38 -1.56 -14.32 6.60
N ALA A 39 -2.57 -15.09 6.22
CA ALA A 39 -3.95 -14.79 6.59
C ALA A 39 -4.14 -14.88 8.12
N ALA A 40 -4.71 -13.85 8.71
CA ALA A 40 -5.03 -13.77 10.13
C ALA A 40 -6.42 -13.17 10.32
N ARG A 41 -7.21 -13.71 11.28
CA ARG A 41 -8.57 -13.23 11.53
C ARG A 41 -8.64 -11.80 12.07
N ASP A 42 -7.60 -11.37 12.75
CA ASP A 42 -7.46 -10.05 13.38
C ASP A 42 -6.76 -9.02 12.46
N GLY A 43 -6.44 -9.40 11.22
CA GLY A 43 -5.74 -8.52 10.28
C GLY A 43 -4.24 -8.31 10.57
N SER A 44 -3.67 -8.94 11.60
CA SER A 44 -2.28 -8.73 12.04
C SER A 44 -1.23 -9.01 10.96
N GLY A 45 -1.55 -9.85 9.97
CA GLY A 45 -0.67 -10.14 8.83
C GLY A 45 -0.47 -8.96 7.86
N TYR A 46 -1.35 -7.96 7.87
CA TYR A 46 -1.31 -6.85 6.91
C TYR A 46 -0.17 -5.84 7.17
N GLY A 47 0.07 -5.51 8.44
CA GLY A 47 1.05 -4.49 8.81
C GLY A 47 2.45 -4.72 8.22
N PRO A 48 3.04 -5.92 8.37
CA PRO A 48 4.34 -6.25 7.76
C PRO A 48 4.35 -6.14 6.24
N GLY A 49 3.27 -6.59 5.56
CA GLY A 49 3.13 -6.46 4.10
C GLY A 49 3.03 -5.00 3.63
N SER A 50 2.25 -4.20 4.35
CA SER A 50 2.13 -2.76 4.09
C SER A 50 3.46 -2.01 4.33
N ALA A 51 4.26 -2.44 5.32
CA ALA A 51 5.57 -1.87 5.58
C ALA A 51 6.55 -2.06 4.39
N VAL A 52 6.44 -3.15 3.64
CA VAL A 52 7.22 -3.35 2.41
C VAL A 52 6.92 -2.26 1.38
N ARG A 53 5.65 -1.90 1.21
CA ARG A 53 5.21 -0.87 0.28
C ARG A 53 5.71 0.52 0.67
N SER A 54 5.60 0.87 1.96
CA SER A 54 5.92 2.21 2.45
C SER A 54 7.41 2.47 2.68
N LYS A 55 8.19 1.44 2.99
CA LYS A 55 9.63 1.57 3.35
C LYS A 55 10.58 0.90 2.37
N GLY A 56 10.07 -0.05 1.58
CA GLY A 56 10.89 -0.84 0.65
C GLY A 56 11.60 0.01 -0.41
N PRO A 57 10.92 0.95 -1.07
CA PRO A 57 11.55 1.80 -2.09
C PRO A 57 12.75 2.59 -1.56
N SER A 58 12.60 3.27 -0.40
CA SER A 58 13.70 4.01 0.24
C SER A 58 14.85 3.07 0.63
N ALA A 59 14.54 1.90 1.20
CA ALA A 59 15.54 0.90 1.53
C ALA A 59 16.29 0.39 0.28
N ALA A 60 15.60 0.20 -0.84
CA ALA A 60 16.19 -0.22 -2.11
C ALA A 60 17.15 0.85 -2.66
N ILE A 61 16.73 2.13 -2.65
CA ILE A 61 17.58 3.27 -3.04
C ILE A 61 18.85 3.31 -2.22
N ALA A 62 18.76 3.13 -0.91
CA ALA A 62 19.92 3.11 0.00
C ALA A 62 20.94 2.00 -0.33
N LYS A 63 20.53 0.97 -1.08
CA LYS A 63 21.41 -0.11 -1.57
C LYS A 63 21.84 0.08 -3.03
N GLY A 64 21.42 1.18 -3.69
CA GLY A 64 21.79 1.53 -5.06
C GLY A 64 20.84 0.98 -6.13
N ALA A 65 19.67 0.48 -5.75
CA ALA A 65 18.68 -0.01 -6.71
C ALA A 65 18.14 1.10 -7.60
N ILE A 66 17.85 0.76 -8.86
CA ILE A 66 17.22 1.66 -9.85
C ILE A 66 15.74 1.38 -10.05
N GLY A 67 15.21 0.34 -9.42
CA GLY A 67 13.79 -0.01 -9.42
C GLY A 67 13.44 -0.88 -8.21
N PHE A 68 12.15 -0.89 -7.87
CA PHE A 68 11.63 -1.67 -6.75
C PHE A 68 10.37 -2.42 -7.14
N LEU A 69 10.31 -3.69 -6.80
CA LEU A 69 9.14 -4.53 -6.94
C LEU A 69 8.80 -5.17 -5.59
N MET A 70 7.54 -5.37 -5.34
CA MET A 70 7.08 -6.15 -4.19
C MET A 70 6.02 -7.16 -4.59
N ARG A 71 5.92 -8.26 -3.85
CA ARG A 71 4.69 -9.05 -3.82
C ARG A 71 3.59 -8.20 -3.20
N SER A 72 2.45 -8.12 -3.85
CA SER A 72 1.29 -7.40 -3.34
C SER A 72 0.93 -7.89 -1.93
N ALA A 73 0.56 -6.97 -1.05
CA ALA A 73 -0.10 -7.34 0.20
C ALA A 73 -1.45 -7.98 -0.13
N GLY A 74 -1.72 -9.11 0.49
CA GLY A 74 -2.94 -9.88 0.26
C GLY A 74 -2.67 -11.38 0.36
N THR A 75 -3.74 -12.15 0.53
CA THR A 75 -3.71 -13.61 0.69
C THR A 75 -4.56 -14.34 -0.36
N ASP A 76 -5.08 -13.60 -1.32
CA ASP A 76 -5.84 -14.12 -2.45
C ASP A 76 -4.93 -14.54 -3.62
N SER A 77 -5.55 -15.04 -4.69
CA SER A 77 -4.84 -15.50 -5.88
C SER A 77 -5.28 -14.81 -7.18
N HIS A 78 -6.04 -13.72 -7.10
CA HIS A 78 -6.39 -12.94 -8.30
C HIS A 78 -5.23 -12.08 -8.80
N ARG A 79 -5.32 -11.60 -10.04
CA ARG A 79 -4.27 -10.82 -10.69
C ARG A 79 -4.45 -9.30 -10.56
N VAL A 80 -5.15 -8.86 -9.53
CA VAL A 80 -5.25 -7.44 -9.19
C VAL A 80 -4.31 -7.16 -8.02
N PRO A 81 -3.23 -6.41 -8.21
CA PRO A 81 -2.34 -6.04 -7.11
C PRO A 81 -3.08 -5.15 -6.11
N HIS A 82 -2.80 -5.33 -4.82
CA HIS A 82 -3.31 -4.44 -3.80
C HIS A 82 -2.71 -3.04 -3.97
N THR A 83 -3.58 -2.06 -4.16
CA THR A 83 -3.20 -0.66 -4.32
C THR A 83 -2.77 -0.03 -2.99
N GLY A 84 -2.07 1.08 -3.05
CA GLY A 84 -1.66 1.84 -1.88
C GLY A 84 -0.60 2.88 -2.21
N ILE A 85 -0.30 3.74 -1.25
CA ILE A 85 0.67 4.80 -1.40
C ILE A 85 2.09 4.25 -1.32
N THR A 86 2.92 4.57 -2.32
CA THR A 86 4.38 4.45 -2.26
C THR A 86 4.96 5.74 -1.68
N ARG A 87 5.83 5.60 -0.70
CA ARG A 87 6.52 6.75 -0.08
C ARG A 87 8.02 6.64 -0.29
N PHE A 88 8.66 7.79 -0.40
CA PHE A 88 10.11 7.93 -0.44
C PHE A 88 10.52 8.85 0.69
N ASP A 89 11.63 8.54 1.34
CA ASP A 89 12.18 9.40 2.39
C ASP A 89 12.65 10.73 1.78
N ASP A 90 12.61 11.78 2.59
CA ASP A 90 12.98 13.13 2.16
C ASP A 90 14.40 13.18 1.58
N GLY A 91 14.56 13.90 0.49
CA GLY A 91 15.84 14.04 -0.20
C GLY A 91 16.23 12.88 -1.13
N LEU A 92 15.45 11.80 -1.20
CA LEU A 92 15.70 10.73 -2.15
C LEU A 92 15.09 11.06 -3.52
N THR A 93 15.80 10.70 -4.59
CA THR A 93 15.22 10.69 -5.94
C THR A 93 14.36 9.45 -6.10
N PRO A 94 13.05 9.58 -6.37
CA PRO A 94 12.17 8.44 -6.58
C PRO A 94 12.62 7.55 -7.73
N ILE A 95 12.52 6.24 -7.54
CA ILE A 95 12.75 5.21 -8.57
C ILE A 95 11.41 4.57 -8.97
N PRO A 96 11.30 3.95 -10.16
CA PRO A 96 10.14 3.13 -10.51
C PRO A 96 9.87 2.07 -9.45
N ALA A 97 8.65 2.06 -8.91
CA ALA A 97 8.25 1.13 -7.85
C ALA A 97 6.83 0.60 -8.13
N ALA A 98 6.64 -0.71 -8.03
CA ALA A 98 5.36 -1.34 -8.32
C ALA A 98 5.12 -2.59 -7.47
N ALA A 99 3.83 -2.96 -7.31
CA ALA A 99 3.41 -4.21 -6.72
C ALA A 99 3.02 -5.21 -7.82
N LEU A 100 3.46 -6.44 -7.68
CA LEU A 100 3.03 -7.56 -8.50
C LEU A 100 1.85 -8.26 -7.83
N SER A 101 0.88 -8.74 -8.60
CA SER A 101 -0.15 -9.61 -8.07
C SER A 101 0.46 -10.85 -7.39
N VAL A 102 -0.26 -11.49 -6.48
CA VAL A 102 0.24 -12.69 -5.79
C VAL A 102 0.63 -13.81 -6.77
N PRO A 103 -0.16 -14.13 -7.82
CA PRO A 103 0.24 -15.12 -8.83
C PRO A 103 1.46 -14.71 -9.65
N ASP A 104 1.57 -13.44 -10.05
CA ASP A 104 2.68 -12.95 -10.87
C ASP A 104 3.98 -12.87 -10.06
N ALA A 105 3.90 -12.47 -8.80
CA ALA A 105 5.01 -12.56 -7.85
C ALA A 105 5.48 -14.02 -7.67
N GLY A 106 4.55 -14.97 -7.55
CA GLY A 106 4.87 -16.39 -7.52
C GLY A 106 5.53 -16.88 -8.81
N GLN A 107 5.11 -16.36 -9.98
CA GLN A 107 5.77 -16.67 -11.25
C GLN A 107 7.20 -16.13 -11.28
N LEU A 108 7.41 -14.88 -10.90
CA LEU A 108 8.75 -14.27 -10.84
C LEU A 108 9.66 -15.06 -9.89
N THR A 109 9.16 -15.46 -8.73
CA THR A 109 9.94 -16.27 -7.77
C THR A 109 10.37 -17.61 -8.37
N ARG A 110 9.49 -18.29 -9.11
CA ARG A 110 9.84 -19.54 -9.81
C ARG A 110 10.85 -19.33 -10.93
N LEU A 111 10.80 -18.22 -11.64
CA LEU A 111 11.79 -17.88 -12.66
C LEU A 111 13.16 -17.61 -12.02
N LEU A 112 13.22 -16.82 -10.97
CA LEU A 112 14.45 -16.52 -10.24
C LEU A 112 15.11 -17.76 -9.62
N ALA A 113 14.32 -18.78 -9.27
CA ALA A 113 14.87 -20.08 -8.83
C ALA A 113 15.57 -20.88 -9.93
N ARG A 114 15.36 -20.53 -11.22
CA ARG A 114 15.98 -21.18 -12.38
C ARG A 114 17.22 -20.46 -12.87
N GLY A 115 17.41 -19.19 -12.48
CA GLY A 115 18.54 -18.37 -12.90
C GLY A 115 18.25 -16.88 -12.84
N PRO A 116 19.21 -16.04 -13.25
CA PRO A 116 19.04 -14.60 -13.29
C PRO A 116 17.86 -14.20 -14.18
N VAL A 117 17.08 -13.22 -13.74
CA VAL A 117 15.93 -12.66 -14.46
C VAL A 117 16.16 -11.16 -14.67
N ARG A 118 15.90 -10.67 -15.87
CA ARG A 118 15.83 -9.25 -16.18
C ARG A 118 14.37 -8.86 -16.42
N ILE A 119 13.99 -7.68 -15.95
CA ILE A 119 12.65 -7.12 -16.15
C ILE A 119 12.80 -5.72 -16.73
N ALA A 120 11.96 -5.42 -17.73
CA ALA A 120 11.69 -4.07 -18.16
C ALA A 120 10.48 -3.53 -17.39
N LEU A 121 10.64 -2.34 -16.80
CA LEU A 121 9.55 -1.60 -16.16
C LEU A 121 9.35 -0.30 -16.93
N GLU A 122 8.12 -0.06 -17.34
CA GLU A 122 7.70 1.21 -17.92
C GLU A 122 6.54 1.74 -17.09
N LEU A 123 6.77 2.86 -16.41
CA LEU A 123 5.80 3.50 -15.51
C LEU A 123 5.69 4.97 -15.89
N ASP A 124 4.45 5.45 -15.96
CA ASP A 124 4.11 6.86 -16.12
C ASP A 124 3.26 7.30 -14.94
N CYS A 125 3.93 7.48 -13.78
CA CYS A 125 3.30 7.82 -12.52
C CYS A 125 3.83 9.14 -12.00
N GLY A 126 2.95 10.00 -11.52
CA GLY A 126 3.31 11.30 -10.99
C GLY A 126 2.10 12.02 -10.39
N TRP A 127 2.30 13.28 -10.11
CA TRP A 127 1.25 14.21 -9.70
C TRP A 127 0.58 14.81 -10.94
N ASP A 128 -0.73 14.82 -10.97
CA ASP A 128 -1.55 15.37 -12.07
C ASP A 128 -2.40 16.54 -11.57
N GLY A 129 -1.75 17.46 -10.86
CA GLY A 129 -2.37 18.67 -10.34
C GLY A 129 -3.00 18.51 -8.96
N GLU A 130 -3.84 19.49 -8.60
CA GLU A 130 -4.54 19.58 -7.32
C GLU A 130 -6.05 19.61 -7.55
N TYR A 131 -6.81 18.99 -6.66
CA TYR A 131 -8.26 19.12 -6.63
C TYR A 131 -8.75 19.25 -5.18
N THR A 132 -9.98 19.77 -5.03
CA THR A 132 -10.60 19.96 -3.72
C THR A 132 -11.46 18.74 -3.37
N SER A 133 -11.23 18.19 -2.20
CA SER A 133 -12.10 17.18 -1.58
C SER A 133 -12.81 17.78 -0.35
N HIS A 134 -13.78 17.05 0.20
CA HIS A 134 -14.63 17.52 1.30
C HIS A 134 -14.79 16.47 2.37
N ASN A 135 -14.92 16.94 3.63
CA ASN A 135 -15.46 16.15 4.74
C ASN A 135 -16.93 16.48 4.90
N VAL A 136 -17.75 15.47 5.15
CA VAL A 136 -19.17 15.64 5.50
C VAL A 136 -19.29 15.45 7.01
N ILE A 137 -19.76 16.47 7.71
CA ILE A 137 -19.88 16.47 9.17
C ILE A 137 -21.36 16.65 9.54
N GLY A 138 -21.82 15.79 10.45
CA GLY A 138 -23.13 15.91 11.10
C GLY A 138 -22.95 15.84 12.60
N GLU A 139 -23.74 16.60 13.36
CA GLU A 139 -23.65 16.65 14.82
C GLU A 139 -25.04 16.41 15.45
N ILE A 140 -25.04 15.67 16.55
CA ILE A 140 -26.17 15.55 17.47
C ILE A 140 -25.67 16.09 18.80
N THR A 141 -26.13 17.28 19.16
CA THR A 141 -25.72 17.96 20.39
C THR A 141 -26.27 17.25 21.61
N GLY A 142 -25.40 16.87 22.54
CA GLY A 142 -25.79 16.24 23.82
C GLY A 142 -26.47 17.21 24.76
N ARG A 143 -27.40 16.71 25.60
CA ARG A 143 -28.17 17.53 26.54
C ARG A 143 -27.40 17.89 27.82
N GLU A 144 -26.64 16.93 28.38
CA GLU A 144 -26.02 17.08 29.70
C GLU A 144 -24.61 17.68 29.63
N ALA A 145 -23.84 17.30 28.60
CA ALA A 145 -22.47 17.75 28.41
C ALA A 145 -22.21 18.13 26.94
N PRO A 146 -22.87 19.19 26.41
CA PRO A 146 -22.80 19.53 24.97
C PRO A 146 -21.41 19.93 24.50
N GLN A 147 -20.48 20.21 25.40
CA GLN A 147 -19.06 20.50 25.07
C GLN A 147 -18.21 19.23 24.92
N GLU A 148 -18.71 18.06 25.32
CA GLU A 148 -18.00 16.80 25.16
C GLU A 148 -18.39 16.16 23.83
N LEU A 149 -17.40 15.78 23.05
CA LEU A 149 -17.59 15.23 21.72
C LEU A 149 -17.17 13.77 21.66
N VAL A 150 -18.05 12.94 21.10
CA VAL A 150 -17.72 11.58 20.68
C VAL A 150 -17.69 11.57 19.15
N LEU A 151 -16.51 11.43 18.57
CA LEU A 151 -16.35 11.41 17.12
C LEU A 151 -16.46 9.99 16.58
N LEU A 152 -17.36 9.79 15.63
CA LEU A 152 -17.45 8.61 14.78
C LEU A 152 -17.05 9.02 13.36
N GLY A 153 -16.26 8.21 12.67
CA GLY A 153 -15.80 8.56 11.33
C GLY A 153 -15.61 7.35 10.44
N ALA A 154 -15.69 7.61 9.15
CA ALA A 154 -15.34 6.70 8.06
C ALA A 154 -14.93 7.55 6.86
N HIS A 155 -14.25 6.96 5.85
CA HIS A 155 -13.87 7.72 4.68
C HIS A 155 -14.76 7.41 3.46
N LEU A 156 -14.89 8.40 2.55
CA LEU A 156 -15.76 8.32 1.38
C LEU A 156 -15.06 7.82 0.13
N ASP A 157 -13.72 7.88 0.12
CA ASP A 157 -12.91 7.49 -1.03
C ASP A 157 -12.58 5.99 -1.04
N SER A 158 -12.18 5.50 -2.18
CA SER A 158 -11.65 4.15 -2.37
C SER A 158 -10.49 4.16 -3.35
N TRP A 159 -9.70 3.09 -3.36
CA TRP A 159 -8.67 2.90 -4.37
C TRP A 159 -9.28 2.56 -5.73
N ASP A 160 -8.64 3.05 -6.81
CA ASP A 160 -8.99 2.69 -8.18
C ASP A 160 -9.06 1.16 -8.36
N LEU A 161 -9.98 0.75 -9.26
CA LEU A 161 -10.40 -0.62 -9.55
C LEU A 161 -11.24 -1.27 -8.45
N GLY A 162 -11.32 -0.70 -7.24
CA GLY A 162 -12.20 -1.14 -6.17
C GLY A 162 -13.48 -0.29 -6.10
N THR A 163 -14.57 -0.88 -5.62
CA THR A 163 -15.83 -0.17 -5.38
C THR A 163 -15.88 0.46 -3.99
N GLY A 164 -14.91 0.17 -3.11
CA GLY A 164 -14.90 0.65 -1.74
C GLY A 164 -16.01 0.08 -0.86
N ALA A 165 -16.64 -1.04 -1.24
CA ALA A 165 -17.80 -1.57 -0.51
C ALA A 165 -17.50 -1.95 0.95
N ILE A 166 -16.32 -2.48 1.20
CA ILE A 166 -15.83 -2.81 2.56
C ILE A 166 -14.97 -1.68 3.10
N ASP A 167 -14.04 -1.17 2.32
CA ASP A 167 -13.08 -0.13 2.69
C ASP A 167 -13.38 1.15 1.84
N ASP A 168 -14.26 2.12 2.28
CA ASP A 168 -14.83 2.11 3.64
C ASP A 168 -16.34 2.42 3.66
N ALA A 169 -17.09 2.04 2.59
CA ALA A 169 -18.55 2.24 2.57
C ALA A 169 -19.27 1.50 3.71
N SER A 170 -18.71 0.39 4.20
CA SER A 170 -19.25 -0.29 5.39
C SER A 170 -19.12 0.58 6.64
N GLY A 171 -18.00 1.29 6.81
CA GLY A 171 -17.80 2.24 7.90
C GLY A 171 -18.75 3.44 7.81
N ILE A 172 -19.01 3.95 6.60
CA ILE A 172 -20.06 4.97 6.36
C ILE A 172 -21.41 4.46 6.82
N GLY A 173 -21.80 3.24 6.43
CA GLY A 173 -23.06 2.63 6.83
C GLY A 173 -23.20 2.50 8.36
N ILE A 174 -22.14 2.08 9.04
CA ILE A 174 -22.09 1.95 10.50
C ILE A 174 -22.23 3.34 11.17
N THR A 175 -21.49 4.34 10.70
CA THR A 175 -21.53 5.71 11.23
C THR A 175 -22.91 6.32 11.07
N MET A 176 -23.53 6.18 9.91
CA MET A 176 -24.88 6.65 9.64
C MET A 176 -25.93 5.93 10.51
N ALA A 177 -25.80 4.62 10.70
CA ALA A 177 -26.69 3.84 11.56
C ALA A 177 -26.57 4.27 13.03
N ALA A 178 -25.36 4.49 13.52
CA ALA A 178 -25.13 5.01 14.86
C ALA A 178 -25.77 6.39 15.05
N GLY A 179 -25.55 7.32 14.12
CA GLY A 179 -26.17 8.65 14.15
C GLY A 179 -27.72 8.58 14.14
N ARG A 180 -28.30 7.70 13.33
CA ARG A 180 -29.76 7.47 13.32
C ARG A 180 -30.29 6.96 14.67
N LEU A 181 -29.57 6.01 15.29
CA LEU A 181 -29.97 5.46 16.59
C LEU A 181 -29.89 6.53 17.69
N LEU A 182 -28.79 7.27 17.75
CA LEU A 182 -28.59 8.35 18.72
C LEU A 182 -29.63 9.46 18.56
N GLY A 183 -29.99 9.84 17.34
CA GLY A 183 -31.00 10.85 17.06
C GLY A 183 -32.43 10.44 17.46
N GLN A 184 -32.68 9.17 17.80
CA GLN A 184 -33.94 8.68 18.34
C GLN A 184 -34.03 8.74 19.86
N LEU A 185 -32.91 8.99 20.55
CA LEU A 185 -32.90 9.13 22.00
C LEU A 185 -33.48 10.51 22.41
N PRO A 186 -34.04 10.61 23.61
CA PRO A 186 -34.46 11.92 24.14
C PRO A 186 -33.28 12.88 24.23
N GLN A 187 -33.41 14.03 23.62
CA GLN A 187 -32.41 15.10 23.61
C GLN A 187 -32.55 15.98 24.84
#